data_d0adc29e7f42038ddaf7123a2bc1feac
#
_entry.id   d0adc29e7f42038ddaf7123a2bc1feac
#
_cell.length_a   1.000
_cell.length_b   1.000
_cell.length_c   1.000
_cell.angle_alpha   90.00
_cell.angle_beta   90.00
_cell.angle_gamma   90.00
#
_symmetry.space_group_name_H-M   'P 1'
#
loop_
_entity.id
_entity.type
_entity.pdbx_description
1 polymer ?
#
loop_
_entity_poly.entity_id
_entity_poly.type
_entity_poly.pdbx_seq_one_letter_code
_entity_poly.pdbx_strand_id
1 'polypeptide(L)'
;MDAVSEMKLQIFSNQYYDFVDSFAKSDFESGKILGKYYTEVSIAENMIKDLLIKYKLPDNITTIRVIDPFCGDGRLITILLSQVAKLDKYKKKSYEIVIWDIDGDALKKAKNSISKIIEKLGIEASIRAEKVDAYVMYSIEEENFSICVTNPPWGLLKPQKIFNERYTQKEIEDYKKSIALYDDYMKSEFPLSQPTKKFGKWGTNLARTGVEVALKLVSNGGICGIVS
;
A
#
# COMPACT_ATOMS: atom_id res chain seq x y z
N MET A 1 10.57 -15.89 -8.32
CA MET A 1 11.09 -16.26 -6.97
C MET A 1 10.47 -17.61 -6.60
N ASP A 2 11.17 -18.50 -5.89
CA ASP A 2 10.51 -19.74 -5.46
C ASP A 2 9.68 -19.51 -4.19
N ALA A 3 8.67 -20.36 -3.95
CA ALA A 3 7.75 -20.22 -2.83
C ALA A 3 8.46 -20.23 -1.44
N VAL A 4 9.64 -20.83 -1.34
CA VAL A 4 10.45 -20.86 -0.12
C VAL A 4 11.10 -19.50 0.12
N SER A 5 11.57 -18.83 -0.92
CA SER A 5 12.15 -17.49 -0.85
C SER A 5 11.08 -16.44 -0.49
N GLU A 6 9.88 -16.55 -1.06
CA GLU A 6 8.73 -15.70 -0.73
C GLU A 6 8.29 -15.88 0.72
N MET A 7 8.17 -17.12 1.18
CA MET A 7 7.82 -17.40 2.57
C MET A 7 8.86 -16.85 3.56
N LYS A 8 10.17 -16.98 3.27
CA LYS A 8 11.23 -16.39 4.10
C LYS A 8 11.13 -14.88 4.14
N LEU A 9 10.88 -14.24 3.00
CA LEU A 9 10.76 -12.80 2.91
C LEU A 9 9.56 -12.28 3.67
N GLN A 10 8.40 -12.96 3.59
CA GLN A 10 7.23 -12.62 4.39
C GLN A 10 7.52 -12.74 5.90
N ILE A 11 8.29 -13.74 6.32
CA ILE A 11 8.71 -13.88 7.72
C ILE A 11 9.60 -12.70 8.14
N PHE A 12 10.57 -12.30 7.33
CA PHE A 12 11.43 -11.15 7.63
C PHE A 12 10.68 -9.83 7.64
N SER A 13 9.75 -9.63 6.71
CA SER A 13 8.89 -8.47 6.68
C SER A 13 8.04 -8.38 7.96
N ASN A 14 7.40 -9.47 8.37
CA ASN A 14 6.62 -9.53 9.60
C ASN A 14 7.49 -9.25 10.83
N GLN A 15 8.68 -9.83 10.92
CA GLN A 15 9.62 -9.57 12.03
C GLN A 15 10.01 -8.09 12.11
N TYR A 16 10.22 -7.42 10.98
CA TYR A 16 10.49 -5.98 10.97
C TYR A 16 9.31 -5.17 11.53
N TYR A 17 8.09 -5.46 11.08
CA TYR A 17 6.91 -4.74 11.54
C TYR A 17 6.55 -5.06 12.99
N ASP A 18 6.61 -6.31 13.41
CA ASP A 18 6.40 -6.72 14.81
C ASP A 18 7.41 -6.06 15.73
N PHE A 19 8.65 -5.93 15.27
CA PHE A 19 9.71 -5.25 16.00
C PHE A 19 9.40 -3.75 16.15
N VAL A 20 8.96 -3.06 15.10
CA VAL A 20 8.55 -1.65 15.16
C VAL A 20 7.34 -1.47 16.07
N ASP A 21 6.34 -2.33 15.99
CA ASP A 21 5.13 -2.26 16.81
C ASP A 21 5.44 -2.50 18.29
N SER A 22 6.34 -3.43 18.63
CA SER A 22 6.77 -3.66 20.01
C SER A 22 7.55 -2.50 20.62
N PHE A 23 8.10 -1.62 19.76
CA PHE A 23 8.97 -0.49 20.16
C PHE A 23 8.27 0.82 20.37
N ALA A 24 7.26 1.06 19.54
CA ALA A 24 6.58 2.33 19.56
C ALA A 24 5.87 2.55 20.90
N LYS A 25 6.21 3.61 21.59
CA LYS A 25 5.54 4.04 22.83
C LYS A 25 4.11 4.50 22.60
N SER A 26 3.74 4.74 21.34
CA SER A 26 2.43 5.21 20.92
C SER A 26 2.21 4.94 19.43
N ASP A 27 0.95 4.91 19.01
CA ASP A 27 0.58 4.81 17.59
C ASP A 27 1.19 5.93 16.74
N PHE A 28 1.39 7.11 17.33
CA PHE A 28 2.04 8.24 16.67
C PHE A 28 3.51 7.96 16.37
N GLU A 29 4.26 7.37 17.32
CA GLU A 29 5.67 7.02 17.12
C GLU A 29 5.82 5.89 16.09
N SER A 30 4.99 4.84 16.17
CA SER A 30 4.91 3.77 15.18
C SER A 30 4.60 4.33 13.79
N GLY A 31 3.59 5.17 13.68
CA GLY A 31 3.20 5.81 12.43
C GLY A 31 4.35 6.61 11.80
N LYS A 32 5.12 7.34 12.61
CA LYS A 32 6.28 8.10 12.13
C LYS A 32 7.42 7.21 11.64
N ILE A 33 7.70 6.11 12.34
CA ILE A 33 8.74 5.15 11.97
C ILE A 33 8.37 4.43 10.68
N LEU A 34 7.12 3.99 10.56
CA LEU A 34 6.60 3.29 9.39
C LEU A 34 6.21 4.20 8.22
N GLY A 35 6.32 5.53 8.41
CA GLY A 35 5.98 6.49 7.35
C GLY A 35 4.48 6.57 7.06
N LYS A 36 3.62 6.31 8.06
CA LYS A 36 2.16 6.38 7.94
C LYS A 36 1.70 7.83 7.92
N TYR A 37 1.31 8.34 6.75
CA TYR A 37 0.74 9.67 6.59
C TYR A 37 -0.62 9.56 5.88
N TYR A 38 -1.64 10.14 6.50
CA TYR A 38 -2.97 10.17 5.89
C TYR A 38 -3.07 11.29 4.87
N THR A 39 -3.63 10.98 3.71
CA THR A 39 -3.88 11.96 2.65
C THR A 39 -4.95 12.95 3.11
N GLU A 40 -4.73 14.25 2.91
CA GLU A 40 -5.77 15.26 3.11
C GLU A 40 -6.94 15.03 2.14
N VAL A 41 -8.16 15.22 2.63
CA VAL A 41 -9.38 14.90 1.87
C VAL A 41 -9.44 15.66 0.56
N SER A 42 -9.11 16.96 0.56
CA SER A 42 -9.12 17.81 -0.64
C SER A 42 -8.15 17.33 -1.72
N ILE A 43 -6.96 16.88 -1.33
CA ILE A 43 -5.95 16.31 -2.24
C ILE A 43 -6.46 15.01 -2.84
N ALA A 44 -7.00 14.12 -2.00
CA ALA A 44 -7.56 12.85 -2.43
C ALA A 44 -8.74 13.03 -3.40
N GLU A 45 -9.66 13.95 -3.10
CA GLU A 45 -10.81 14.25 -3.96
C GLU A 45 -10.39 14.76 -5.34
N ASN A 46 -9.43 15.69 -5.39
CA ASN A 46 -8.93 16.24 -6.65
C ASN A 46 -8.21 15.17 -7.48
N MET A 47 -7.32 14.40 -6.86
CA MET A 47 -6.62 13.31 -7.53
C MET A 47 -7.60 12.28 -8.10
N ILE A 48 -8.58 11.84 -7.31
CA ILE A 48 -9.56 10.83 -7.74
C ILE A 48 -10.47 11.37 -8.84
N LYS A 49 -10.89 12.63 -8.75
CA LYS A 49 -11.69 13.27 -9.80
C LYS A 49 -10.92 13.30 -11.14
N ASP A 50 -9.68 13.72 -11.11
CA ASP A 50 -8.83 13.76 -12.31
C ASP A 50 -8.58 12.36 -12.87
N LEU A 51 -8.35 11.37 -11.99
CA LEU A 51 -8.20 9.96 -12.37
C LEU A 51 -9.44 9.47 -13.11
N LEU A 52 -10.64 9.67 -12.55
CA LEU A 52 -11.89 9.21 -13.16
C LEU A 52 -12.23 9.91 -14.47
N ILE A 53 -11.81 11.17 -14.66
CA ILE A 53 -11.94 11.88 -15.93
C ILE A 53 -11.01 11.29 -17.00
N LYS A 54 -9.78 10.99 -16.63
CA LYS A 54 -8.74 10.49 -17.55
C LYS A 54 -8.88 9.02 -17.88
N TYR A 55 -9.48 8.23 -17.00
CA TYR A 55 -9.62 6.80 -17.21
C TYR A 55 -10.56 6.50 -18.36
N LYS A 56 -10.03 5.86 -19.39
CA LYS A 56 -10.78 5.38 -20.54
C LYS A 56 -11.41 4.03 -20.20
N LEU A 57 -12.51 4.07 -19.45
CA LEU A 57 -13.25 2.86 -19.07
C LEU A 57 -13.76 2.15 -20.35
N PRO A 58 -13.35 0.90 -20.64
CA PRO A 58 -13.85 0.16 -21.78
C PRO A 58 -15.35 -0.12 -21.66
N ASP A 59 -16.09 0.00 -22.75
CA ASP A 59 -17.56 -0.13 -22.76
C ASP A 59 -18.06 -1.51 -22.32
N ASN A 60 -17.29 -2.55 -22.62
CA ASN A 60 -17.62 -3.95 -22.32
C ASN A 60 -17.33 -4.37 -20.87
N ILE A 61 -16.67 -3.53 -20.07
CA ILE A 61 -16.42 -3.84 -18.64
C ILE A 61 -17.71 -3.70 -17.85
N THR A 62 -18.11 -4.75 -17.15
CA THR A 62 -19.21 -4.75 -16.17
C THR A 62 -18.73 -4.58 -14.74
N THR A 63 -17.57 -5.15 -14.43
CA THR A 63 -16.95 -5.14 -13.11
C THR A 63 -15.62 -4.40 -13.16
N ILE A 64 -15.45 -3.40 -12.29
CA ILE A 64 -14.21 -2.64 -12.15
C ILE A 64 -13.42 -3.18 -10.96
N ARG A 65 -12.20 -3.69 -11.21
CA ARG A 65 -11.29 -4.14 -10.15
C ARG A 65 -10.46 -2.97 -9.65
N VAL A 66 -10.52 -2.73 -8.35
CA VAL A 66 -9.86 -1.61 -7.67
C VAL A 66 -8.93 -2.13 -6.59
N ILE A 67 -7.74 -1.55 -6.47
CA ILE A 67 -6.81 -1.88 -5.39
C ILE A 67 -6.29 -0.63 -4.69
N ASP A 68 -6.12 -0.74 -3.36
CA ASP A 68 -5.25 0.13 -2.56
C ASP A 68 -4.27 -0.75 -1.77
N PRO A 69 -3.02 -0.87 -2.23
CA PRO A 69 -2.02 -1.74 -1.59
C PRO A 69 -1.42 -1.18 -0.30
N PHE A 70 -1.75 0.07 0.09
CA PHE A 70 -1.33 0.72 1.33
C PHE A 70 -2.50 1.49 1.93
N CYS A 71 -3.60 0.77 2.22
CA CYS A 71 -4.92 1.38 2.36
C CYS A 71 -5.11 2.24 3.61
N GLY A 72 -4.31 2.07 4.66
CA GLY A 72 -4.48 2.78 5.92
C GLY A 72 -5.92 2.68 6.45
N ASP A 73 -6.58 3.81 6.62
CA ASP A 73 -7.98 3.91 7.08
C ASP A 73 -9.04 3.71 5.97
N GLY A 74 -8.63 3.42 4.74
CA GLY A 74 -9.50 3.20 3.58
C GLY A 74 -10.04 4.48 2.95
N ARG A 75 -9.49 5.64 3.30
CA ARG A 75 -9.95 6.96 2.86
C ARG A 75 -10.01 7.11 1.34
N LEU A 76 -8.96 6.70 0.63
CA LEU A 76 -8.90 6.82 -0.83
C LEU A 76 -10.00 6.01 -1.51
N ILE A 77 -10.26 4.79 -1.06
CA ILE A 77 -11.34 3.95 -1.59
C ILE A 77 -12.71 4.56 -1.27
N THR A 78 -12.93 5.07 -0.06
CA THR A 78 -14.24 5.69 0.29
C THR A 78 -14.52 6.95 -0.53
N ILE A 79 -13.49 7.75 -0.81
CA ILE A 79 -13.60 8.92 -1.70
C ILE A 79 -13.85 8.47 -3.15
N LEU A 80 -13.13 7.46 -3.64
CA LEU A 80 -13.34 6.90 -4.99
C LEU A 80 -14.80 6.46 -5.17
N LEU A 81 -15.34 5.65 -4.24
CA LEU A 81 -16.73 5.19 -4.29
C LEU A 81 -17.72 6.34 -4.26
N SER A 82 -17.45 7.37 -3.47
CA SER A 82 -18.29 8.57 -3.41
C SER A 82 -18.28 9.37 -4.72
N GLN A 83 -17.20 9.35 -5.48
CA GLN A 83 -17.13 10.03 -6.78
C GLN A 83 -17.72 9.18 -7.91
N VAL A 84 -17.47 7.86 -7.95
CA VAL A 84 -18.04 6.98 -8.99
C VAL A 84 -19.56 6.94 -8.93
N ALA A 85 -20.16 7.03 -7.74
CA ALA A 85 -21.61 7.08 -7.56
C ALA A 85 -22.28 8.31 -8.22
N LYS A 86 -21.51 9.39 -8.47
CA LYS A 86 -21.98 10.62 -9.11
C LYS A 86 -21.86 10.61 -10.64
N LEU A 87 -21.17 9.62 -11.19
CA LEU A 87 -20.83 9.58 -12.61
C LEU A 87 -21.57 8.43 -13.33
N ASP A 88 -22.41 8.78 -14.32
CA ASP A 88 -23.28 7.83 -15.00
C ASP A 88 -22.56 6.63 -15.60
N LYS A 89 -21.34 6.83 -16.13
CA LYS A 89 -20.54 5.75 -16.71
C LYS A 89 -20.03 4.74 -15.69
N TYR A 90 -19.97 5.11 -14.40
CA TYR A 90 -19.43 4.28 -13.31
C TYR A 90 -20.51 3.70 -12.39
N LYS A 91 -21.60 4.46 -12.14
CA LYS A 91 -22.60 4.10 -11.12
C LYS A 91 -23.36 2.80 -11.39
N LYS A 92 -23.36 2.32 -12.66
CA LYS A 92 -24.02 1.07 -13.08
C LYS A 92 -23.05 -0.12 -13.12
N LYS A 93 -21.82 0.06 -12.72
CA LYS A 93 -20.80 -0.99 -12.68
C LYS A 93 -20.76 -1.63 -11.31
N SER A 94 -20.39 -2.93 -11.28
CA SER A 94 -20.00 -3.59 -10.04
C SER A 94 -18.52 -3.39 -9.75
N TYR A 95 -18.11 -3.60 -8.49
CA TYR A 95 -16.74 -3.36 -8.05
C TYR A 95 -16.17 -4.56 -7.29
N GLU A 96 -14.95 -4.96 -7.62
CA GLU A 96 -14.12 -5.82 -6.79
C GLU A 96 -13.04 -4.98 -6.15
N ILE A 97 -13.13 -4.79 -4.83
CA ILE A 97 -12.24 -3.91 -4.07
C ILE A 97 -11.26 -4.77 -3.28
N VAL A 98 -9.98 -4.57 -3.53
CA VAL A 98 -8.89 -5.19 -2.78
C VAL A 98 -8.18 -4.13 -1.97
N ILE A 99 -8.00 -4.37 -0.68
CA ILE A 99 -7.25 -3.48 0.20
C ILE A 99 -6.22 -4.28 0.99
N TRP A 100 -4.99 -3.77 1.02
CA TRP A 100 -3.88 -4.32 1.78
C TRP A 100 -3.36 -3.31 2.78
N ASP A 101 -2.96 -3.80 3.93
CA ASP A 101 -2.15 -3.05 4.90
C ASP A 101 -1.40 -4.03 5.82
N ILE A 102 -0.28 -3.61 6.35
CA ILE A 102 0.47 -4.35 7.38
C ILE A 102 -0.18 -4.19 8.76
N ASP A 103 -0.94 -3.11 8.96
CA ASP A 103 -1.64 -2.78 10.19
C ASP A 103 -3.06 -3.38 10.16
N GLY A 104 -3.27 -4.45 10.93
CA GLY A 104 -4.56 -5.14 10.99
C GLY A 104 -5.71 -4.28 11.54
N ASP A 105 -5.42 -3.33 12.45
CA ASP A 105 -6.43 -2.44 13.01
C ASP A 105 -6.83 -1.34 12.02
N ALA A 106 -5.87 -0.78 11.28
CA ALA A 106 -6.13 0.13 10.18
C ALA A 106 -6.98 -0.56 9.11
N LEU A 107 -6.59 -1.77 8.70
CA LEU A 107 -7.31 -2.59 7.72
C LEU A 107 -8.77 -2.89 8.14
N LYS A 108 -8.99 -3.21 9.41
CA LYS A 108 -10.33 -3.43 9.96
C LYS A 108 -11.19 -2.16 9.91
N LYS A 109 -10.61 -1.02 10.25
CA LYS A 109 -11.26 0.31 10.15
C LYS A 109 -11.59 0.62 8.68
N ALA A 110 -10.65 0.40 7.77
CA ALA A 110 -10.83 0.59 6.33
C ALA A 110 -12.00 -0.23 5.80
N LYS A 111 -12.01 -1.55 6.06
CA LYS A 111 -13.09 -2.45 5.63
C LYS A 111 -14.45 -1.97 6.12
N ASN A 112 -14.57 -1.57 7.39
CA ASN A 112 -15.81 -1.08 7.97
C ASN A 112 -16.28 0.25 7.31
N SER A 113 -15.35 1.17 7.06
CA SER A 113 -15.66 2.45 6.42
C SER A 113 -16.12 2.26 4.97
N ILE A 114 -15.45 1.41 4.22
CA ILE A 114 -15.78 1.07 2.84
C ILE A 114 -17.16 0.38 2.77
N SER A 115 -17.44 -0.61 3.65
CA SER A 115 -18.73 -1.30 3.70
C SER A 115 -19.89 -0.33 3.95
N LYS A 116 -19.73 0.61 4.87
CA LYS A 116 -20.74 1.65 5.15
C LYS A 116 -21.02 2.54 3.94
N ILE A 117 -19.98 2.91 3.18
CA ILE A 117 -20.16 3.73 1.97
C ILE A 117 -20.84 2.93 0.86
N ILE A 118 -20.48 1.67 0.65
CA ILE A 118 -21.13 0.76 -0.31
C ILE A 118 -22.63 0.67 -0.01
N GLU A 119 -22.99 0.38 1.23
CA GLU A 119 -24.38 0.29 1.67
C GLU A 119 -25.14 1.62 1.47
N LYS A 120 -24.55 2.73 1.95
CA LYS A 120 -25.13 4.07 1.85
C LYS A 120 -25.42 4.51 0.41
N LEU A 121 -24.54 4.16 -0.53
CA LEU A 121 -24.63 4.58 -1.92
C LEU A 121 -25.31 3.54 -2.82
N GLY A 122 -25.67 2.36 -2.30
CA GLY A 122 -26.27 1.28 -3.06
C GLY A 122 -25.35 0.74 -4.18
N ILE A 123 -24.04 0.71 -3.94
CA ILE A 123 -23.05 0.23 -4.92
C ILE A 123 -22.97 -1.29 -4.83
N GLU A 124 -23.02 -1.97 -5.97
CA GLU A 124 -22.72 -3.40 -6.04
C GLU A 124 -21.20 -3.62 -5.95
N ALA A 125 -20.72 -4.15 -4.81
CA ALA A 125 -19.28 -4.34 -4.60
C ALA A 125 -18.97 -5.49 -3.65
N SER A 126 -17.83 -6.16 -3.90
CA SER A 126 -17.17 -7.09 -2.97
C SER A 126 -15.89 -6.46 -2.40
N ILE A 127 -15.52 -6.84 -1.18
CA ILE A 127 -14.29 -6.35 -0.50
C ILE A 127 -13.45 -7.53 -0.07
N ARG A 128 -12.21 -7.60 -0.56
CA ARG A 128 -11.14 -8.47 -0.07
C ARG A 128 -10.13 -7.62 0.70
N ALA A 129 -9.99 -7.89 1.99
CA ALA A 129 -9.11 -7.13 2.89
C ALA A 129 -8.08 -8.10 3.49
N GLU A 130 -6.80 -7.84 3.29
CA GLU A 130 -5.70 -8.74 3.65
C GLU A 130 -4.61 -8.01 4.41
N LYS A 131 -4.24 -8.57 5.59
CA LYS A 131 -3.10 -8.09 6.37
C LYS A 131 -1.81 -8.63 5.75
N VAL A 132 -1.22 -7.87 4.84
CA VAL A 132 -0.03 -8.27 4.09
C VAL A 132 0.90 -7.09 3.83
N ASP A 133 2.16 -7.40 3.56
CA ASP A 133 3.11 -6.43 3.03
C ASP A 133 2.98 -6.35 1.50
N ALA A 134 2.57 -5.20 1.00
CA ALA A 134 2.37 -4.97 -0.44
C ALA A 134 3.64 -5.15 -1.26
N TYR A 135 4.81 -4.85 -0.69
CA TYR A 135 6.10 -5.04 -1.38
C TYR A 135 6.45 -6.51 -1.61
N VAL A 136 5.82 -7.43 -0.89
CA VAL A 136 5.98 -8.88 -1.06
C VAL A 136 4.79 -9.47 -1.81
N MET A 137 3.57 -9.05 -1.45
CA MET A 137 2.33 -9.63 -1.95
C MET A 137 2.08 -9.36 -3.44
N TYR A 138 2.59 -8.24 -3.96
CA TYR A 138 2.35 -7.86 -5.36
C TYR A 138 2.78 -8.92 -6.37
N SER A 139 3.81 -9.73 -6.07
CA SER A 139 4.32 -10.78 -6.96
C SER A 139 3.43 -12.02 -7.02
N ILE A 140 2.53 -12.18 -6.05
CA ILE A 140 1.61 -13.31 -5.93
C ILE A 140 0.25 -12.98 -6.56
N GLU A 141 -0.12 -11.70 -6.58
CA GLU A 141 -1.37 -11.23 -7.18
C GLU A 141 -1.21 -11.09 -8.69
N GLU A 142 -2.15 -11.62 -9.46
CA GLU A 142 -2.17 -11.42 -10.91
C GLU A 142 -2.45 -9.95 -11.25
N GLU A 143 -1.64 -9.40 -12.16
CA GLU A 143 -1.78 -8.04 -12.68
C GLU A 143 -3.08 -7.87 -13.44
N ASN A 144 -4.11 -7.28 -12.84
CA ASN A 144 -5.36 -7.06 -13.57
C ASN A 144 -6.31 -6.05 -12.90
N PHE A 145 -5.79 -5.13 -12.09
CA PHE A 145 -6.60 -4.06 -11.54
C PHE A 145 -6.81 -2.95 -12.56
N SER A 146 -8.05 -2.52 -12.71
CA SER A 146 -8.43 -1.41 -13.59
C SER A 146 -8.01 -0.06 -12.99
N ILE A 147 -8.11 0.06 -11.67
CA ILE A 147 -7.83 1.29 -10.93
C ILE A 147 -6.99 0.94 -9.69
N CYS A 148 -5.88 1.64 -9.52
CA CYS A 148 -5.15 1.69 -8.25
C CYS A 148 -5.23 3.10 -7.68
N VAL A 149 -5.62 3.24 -6.42
CA VAL A 149 -5.53 4.51 -5.67
C VAL A 149 -4.77 4.27 -4.40
N THR A 150 -3.70 5.02 -4.16
CA THR A 150 -2.84 4.71 -3.02
C THR A 150 -2.00 5.89 -2.54
N ASN A 151 -1.61 5.84 -1.27
CA ASN A 151 -0.61 6.69 -0.66
C ASN A 151 0.45 5.80 0.00
N PRO A 152 1.53 5.44 -0.71
CA PRO A 152 2.58 4.58 -0.17
C PRO A 152 3.23 5.17 1.09
N PRO A 153 3.81 4.34 1.97
CA PRO A 153 4.46 4.82 3.19
C PRO A 153 5.66 5.72 2.85
N TRP A 154 5.77 6.84 3.57
CA TRP A 154 6.81 7.85 3.35
C TRP A 154 8.01 7.58 4.26
N GLY A 155 9.12 7.19 3.71
CA GLY A 155 10.31 6.96 4.50
C GLY A 155 11.43 6.25 3.76
N LEU A 156 12.51 6.06 4.49
CA LEU A 156 13.65 5.27 4.05
C LEU A 156 13.73 4.00 4.88
N LEU A 157 13.89 2.87 4.24
CA LEU A 157 14.16 1.61 4.94
C LEU A 157 15.57 1.64 5.51
N LYS A 158 15.68 1.95 6.80
CA LYS A 158 16.96 2.06 7.51
C LYS A 158 16.81 1.76 9.00
N PRO A 159 17.86 1.24 9.67
CA PRO A 159 17.84 1.05 11.10
C PRO A 159 17.58 2.37 11.84
N GLN A 160 16.63 2.35 12.76
CA GLN A 160 16.30 3.51 13.61
C GLN A 160 17.21 3.54 14.84
N LYS A 161 17.82 4.69 15.11
CA LYS A 161 18.76 4.85 16.24
C LYS A 161 18.09 4.71 17.61
N ILE A 162 16.80 5.02 17.68
CA ILE A 162 16.03 4.95 18.94
C ILE A 162 16.02 3.56 19.56
N PHE A 163 16.30 2.54 18.79
CA PHE A 163 16.33 1.17 19.25
C PHE A 163 17.56 0.81 20.08
N ASN A 164 18.64 1.59 19.96
CA ASN A 164 19.88 1.32 20.69
C ASN A 164 19.74 1.50 22.21
N GLU A 165 18.70 2.20 22.68
CA GLU A 165 18.52 2.52 24.11
C GLU A 165 17.67 1.48 24.87
N ARG A 166 16.96 0.59 24.14
CA ARG A 166 15.95 -0.29 24.77
C ARG A 166 16.18 -1.78 24.56
N TYR A 167 17.10 -2.17 23.71
CA TYR A 167 17.34 -3.55 23.34
C TYR A 167 18.74 -4.02 23.63
N THR A 168 18.87 -5.34 23.79
CA THR A 168 20.17 -5.99 23.88
C THR A 168 20.91 -5.85 22.55
N GLN A 169 22.24 -5.92 22.62
CA GLN A 169 23.09 -5.84 21.43
C GLN A 169 22.70 -6.90 20.39
N LYS A 170 22.33 -8.11 20.82
CA LYS A 170 21.91 -9.19 19.94
C LYS A 170 20.62 -8.85 19.19
N GLU A 171 19.60 -8.33 19.89
CA GLU A 171 18.33 -7.92 19.26
C GLU A 171 18.54 -6.81 18.24
N ILE A 172 19.42 -5.85 18.53
CA ILE A 172 19.79 -4.77 17.61
C ILE A 172 20.49 -5.32 16.36
N GLU A 173 21.38 -6.31 16.52
CA GLU A 173 22.06 -6.94 15.41
C GLU A 173 21.09 -7.74 14.52
N ASP A 174 20.17 -8.51 15.11
CA ASP A 174 19.16 -9.27 14.39
C ASP A 174 18.21 -8.35 13.64
N TYR A 175 17.79 -7.24 14.24
CA TYR A 175 17.01 -6.20 13.58
C TYR A 175 17.76 -5.57 12.37
N LYS A 176 19.04 -5.21 12.54
CA LYS A 176 19.84 -4.66 11.44
C LYS A 176 20.00 -5.66 10.28
N LYS A 177 20.16 -6.95 10.59
CA LYS A 177 20.20 -8.01 9.57
C LYS A 177 18.87 -8.14 8.81
N SER A 178 17.75 -8.11 9.53
CA SER A 178 16.41 -8.16 8.91
C SER A 178 16.18 -7.01 7.94
N ILE A 179 16.55 -5.78 8.36
CA ILE A 179 16.45 -4.60 7.46
C ILE A 179 17.37 -4.75 6.25
N ALA A 180 18.60 -5.21 6.42
CA ALA A 180 19.55 -5.37 5.32
C ALA A 180 19.02 -6.36 4.28
N LEU A 181 18.48 -7.50 4.72
CA LEU A 181 17.89 -8.50 3.83
C LEU A 181 16.67 -7.94 3.08
N TYR A 182 15.82 -7.19 3.79
CA TYR A 182 14.64 -6.58 3.19
C TYR A 182 15.01 -5.46 2.20
N ASP A 183 16.02 -4.64 2.53
CA ASP A 183 16.55 -3.59 1.66
C ASP A 183 17.20 -4.19 0.38
N ASP A 184 17.92 -5.30 0.51
CA ASP A 184 18.53 -6.00 -0.63
C ASP A 184 17.46 -6.61 -1.54
N TYR A 185 16.41 -7.20 -0.97
CA TYR A 185 15.23 -7.63 -1.72
C TYR A 185 14.59 -6.49 -2.49
N MET A 186 14.28 -5.37 -1.79
CA MET A 186 13.67 -4.20 -2.41
C MET A 186 14.50 -3.67 -3.59
N LYS A 187 15.82 -3.68 -3.46
CA LYS A 187 16.73 -3.23 -4.54
C LYS A 187 16.73 -4.15 -5.75
N SER A 188 16.63 -5.45 -5.54
CA SER A 188 16.58 -6.42 -6.62
C SER A 188 15.24 -6.45 -7.33
N GLU A 189 14.15 -6.36 -6.56
CA GLU A 189 12.79 -6.54 -7.05
C GLU A 189 12.20 -5.27 -7.68
N PHE A 190 12.63 -4.11 -7.18
CA PHE A 190 12.15 -2.80 -7.62
C PHE A 190 13.26 -1.92 -8.21
N PRO A 191 13.87 -2.33 -9.32
CA PRO A 191 15.03 -1.62 -9.90
C PRO A 191 14.68 -0.22 -10.43
N LEU A 192 13.45 0.02 -10.89
CA LEU A 192 13.02 1.30 -11.44
C LEU A 192 12.94 2.40 -10.38
N SER A 193 12.63 2.02 -9.16
CA SER A 193 12.55 2.95 -8.03
C SER A 193 13.91 3.25 -7.40
N GLN A 194 14.97 2.52 -7.75
CA GLN A 194 16.29 2.72 -7.18
C GLN A 194 17.02 3.91 -7.83
N PRO A 195 17.81 4.68 -7.06
CA PRO A 195 18.57 5.79 -7.62
C PRO A 195 19.71 5.27 -8.54
N THR A 196 19.89 5.91 -9.69
CA THR A 196 20.94 5.58 -10.66
C THR A 196 22.36 5.85 -10.13
N LYS A 197 22.48 6.75 -9.13
CA LYS A 197 23.74 7.04 -8.43
C LYS A 197 23.57 6.74 -6.95
N LYS A 198 24.49 5.97 -6.36
CA LYS A 198 24.53 5.75 -4.92
C LYS A 198 24.94 7.04 -4.21
N PHE A 199 23.97 7.81 -3.73
CA PHE A 199 24.19 8.91 -2.81
C PHE A 199 24.23 8.36 -1.37
N GLY A 200 25.42 7.97 -0.91
CA GLY A 200 25.64 7.50 0.45
C GLY A 200 25.04 6.12 0.76
N LYS A 201 25.02 5.74 2.05
CA LYS A 201 24.44 4.50 2.57
C LYS A 201 22.95 4.68 2.92
N TRP A 202 22.16 5.19 2.00
CA TRP A 202 20.74 5.37 2.20
C TRP A 202 19.99 4.06 1.85
N GLY A 203 19.04 3.67 2.69
CA GLY A 203 18.14 2.55 2.40
C GLY A 203 17.13 2.89 1.30
N THR A 204 16.40 1.87 0.87
CA THR A 204 15.33 2.01 -0.14
C THR A 204 14.30 3.06 0.28
N ASN A 205 13.90 3.91 -0.67
CA ASN A 205 12.81 4.86 -0.47
C ASN A 205 11.46 4.17 -0.67
N LEU A 206 10.72 3.99 0.41
CA LEU A 206 9.46 3.24 0.41
C LEU A 206 8.40 3.89 -0.49
N ALA A 207 8.26 5.22 -0.49
CA ALA A 207 7.27 5.88 -1.34
C ALA A 207 7.55 5.65 -2.84
N ARG A 208 8.81 5.78 -3.27
CA ARG A 208 9.18 5.51 -4.67
C ARG A 208 8.95 4.05 -5.06
N THR A 209 9.30 3.12 -4.17
CA THR A 209 9.08 1.69 -4.39
C THR A 209 7.59 1.36 -4.41
N GLY A 210 6.78 2.01 -3.57
CA GLY A 210 5.33 1.88 -3.58
C GLY A 210 4.67 2.36 -4.88
N VAL A 211 5.25 3.38 -5.55
CA VAL A 211 4.83 3.75 -6.92
C VAL A 211 5.07 2.60 -7.90
N GLU A 212 6.23 1.95 -7.83
CA GLU A 212 6.53 0.80 -8.70
C GLU A 212 5.60 -0.39 -8.43
N VAL A 213 5.28 -0.68 -7.17
CA VAL A 213 4.26 -1.68 -6.78
C VAL A 213 2.90 -1.36 -7.41
N ALA A 214 2.43 -0.12 -7.26
CA ALA A 214 1.15 0.30 -7.81
C ALA A 214 1.08 0.12 -9.34
N LEU A 215 2.16 0.44 -10.05
CA LEU A 215 2.26 0.26 -11.48
C LEU A 215 2.28 -1.22 -11.91
N LYS A 216 2.90 -2.09 -11.11
CA LYS A 216 2.94 -3.54 -11.37
C LYS A 216 1.59 -4.24 -11.13
N LEU A 217 0.71 -3.67 -10.30
CA LEU A 217 -0.62 -4.22 -10.00
C LEU A 217 -1.69 -3.85 -11.03
N VAL A 218 -1.47 -2.80 -11.81
CA VAL A 218 -2.46 -2.28 -12.75
C VAL A 218 -2.29 -2.92 -14.13
N SER A 219 -3.42 -3.39 -14.70
CA SER A 219 -3.46 -3.97 -16.05
C SER A 219 -3.14 -2.94 -17.13
N ASN A 220 -2.78 -3.42 -18.33
CA ASN A 220 -2.63 -2.56 -19.50
C ASN A 220 -3.93 -1.79 -19.77
N GLY A 221 -3.82 -0.46 -19.85
CA GLY A 221 -4.96 0.44 -20.02
C GLY A 221 -5.66 0.83 -18.72
N GLY A 222 -5.24 0.28 -17.58
CA GLY A 222 -5.67 0.74 -16.27
C GLY A 222 -5.05 2.07 -15.85
N ILE A 223 -5.38 2.57 -14.66
CA ILE A 223 -4.93 3.88 -14.18
C ILE A 223 -4.53 3.86 -12.71
N CYS A 224 -3.47 4.60 -12.37
CA CYS A 224 -3.04 4.82 -10.99
C CYS A 224 -3.27 6.27 -10.55
N GLY A 225 -3.86 6.45 -9.35
CA GLY A 225 -3.87 7.69 -8.60
C GLY A 225 -2.98 7.53 -7.37
N ILE A 226 -1.84 8.22 -7.35
CA ILE A 226 -0.82 8.04 -6.30
C ILE A 226 -0.54 9.37 -5.65
N VAL A 227 -0.58 9.40 -4.33
CA VAL A 227 -0.10 10.53 -3.52
C VAL A 227 1.33 10.23 -3.11
N SER A 228 2.29 11.06 -3.53
CA SER A 228 3.70 10.88 -3.25
C SER A 228 4.43 12.21 -3.07
#